data_e0b35b0c81a7073545c128bb5ed69203
#
_entry.id   e0b35b0c81a7073545c128bb5ed69203
#
_cell.length_a   1.000
_cell.length_b   1.000
_cell.length_c   1.000
_cell.angle_alpha   90.00
_cell.angle_beta   90.00
_cell.angle_gamma   90.00
#
_symmetry.space_group_name_H-M   'P 1'
#
loop_
_entity.id
_entity.type
_entity.pdbx_description
1 polymer ?
#
loop_
_entity_poly.entity_id
_entity_poly.type
_entity_poly.pdbx_seq_one_letter_code
_entity_poly.pdbx_strand_id
1 'polypeptide(L)'
;MAEIITDGSQKELKKHGSDEFPLLVSYEKLSGYKSGSFLWHWHPEIEITLVLDGQILYKVNQCTYHMTAGDILLGNANVLHAGFMEDMKDGKYVSITFLPKIIYGSYGSILRRKYVEPFLHNFSLPAVYIDHSQPWHEIFSEYVREIITLYEEKKEFYELDITGTLQKLWRCMLQNLPENLPYTEHSKLERNRMREIMDYLEHNYMNKIQMK
;
A
#
# COMPACT_ATOMS: atom_id res chain seq x y z
N MET A 1 -10.60 -11.24 -19.18
CA MET A 1 -10.16 -11.67 -17.85
C MET A 1 -9.06 -10.71 -17.42
N ALA A 2 -9.12 -10.25 -16.17
CA ALA A 2 -8.05 -9.44 -15.59
C ALA A 2 -6.79 -10.31 -15.42
N GLU A 3 -5.63 -9.72 -15.62
CA GLU A 3 -4.33 -10.39 -15.44
C GLU A 3 -3.35 -9.36 -14.92
N ILE A 4 -2.61 -9.72 -13.87
CA ILE A 4 -1.49 -8.91 -13.39
C ILE A 4 -0.26 -9.31 -14.19
N ILE A 5 0.26 -8.37 -14.95
CA ILE A 5 1.46 -8.57 -15.77
C ILE A 5 2.67 -8.17 -14.95
N THR A 6 3.61 -9.10 -14.78
CA THR A 6 4.83 -8.91 -13.99
C THR A 6 6.09 -9.13 -14.83
N ASP A 7 7.20 -8.59 -14.37
CA ASP A 7 8.52 -8.94 -14.86
C ASP A 7 9.07 -10.25 -14.22
N GLY A 8 10.31 -10.63 -14.56
CA GLY A 8 10.94 -11.84 -14.02
C GLY A 8 11.20 -11.81 -12.50
N SER A 9 11.06 -10.67 -11.85
CA SER A 9 11.19 -10.51 -10.39
C SER A 9 9.83 -10.46 -9.67
N GLN A 10 8.73 -10.73 -10.37
CA GLN A 10 7.35 -10.57 -9.93
C GLN A 10 6.94 -9.09 -9.66
N LYS A 11 7.69 -8.13 -10.17
CA LYS A 11 7.28 -6.73 -10.12
C LYS A 11 6.16 -6.47 -11.11
N GLU A 12 5.07 -5.88 -10.65
CA GLU A 12 3.97 -5.48 -11.51
C GLU A 12 4.41 -4.38 -12.49
N LEU A 13 3.99 -4.53 -13.76
CA LEU A 13 4.33 -3.58 -14.83
C LEU A 13 3.23 -2.52 -15.04
N LYS A 14 2.07 -2.67 -14.40
CA LYS A 14 0.99 -1.68 -14.44
C LYS A 14 1.43 -0.40 -13.75
N LYS A 15 1.15 0.74 -14.38
CA LYS A 15 1.36 2.05 -13.77
C LYS A 15 0.10 2.46 -12.99
N HIS A 16 0.27 2.79 -11.72
CA HIS A 16 -0.82 3.22 -10.85
C HIS A 16 -0.93 4.74 -10.80
N GLY A 17 -1.83 5.28 -11.64
CA GLY A 17 -2.01 6.72 -11.82
C GLY A 17 -1.04 7.33 -12.84
N SER A 18 -0.82 8.64 -12.73
CA SER A 18 0.10 9.41 -13.58
C SER A 18 1.36 9.83 -12.82
N ASP A 19 2.36 10.37 -13.52
CA ASP A 19 3.56 10.92 -12.85
C ASP A 19 3.24 12.16 -12.01
N GLU A 20 2.22 12.93 -12.43
CA GLU A 20 1.74 14.12 -11.74
C GLU A 20 0.86 13.77 -10.54
N PHE A 21 0.00 12.75 -10.68
CA PHE A 21 -0.86 12.24 -9.61
C PHE A 21 -0.79 10.71 -9.55
N PRO A 22 0.20 10.15 -8.85
CA PRO A 22 0.44 8.69 -8.80
C PRO A 22 -0.48 7.99 -7.79
N LEU A 23 -1.77 7.97 -8.11
CA LEU A 23 -2.82 7.28 -7.38
C LEU A 23 -3.82 6.70 -8.36
N LEU A 24 -4.23 5.46 -8.11
CA LEU A 24 -5.25 4.74 -8.86
C LEU A 24 -6.25 4.12 -7.89
N VAL A 25 -7.55 4.27 -8.18
CA VAL A 25 -8.63 3.50 -7.56
C VAL A 25 -9.12 2.48 -8.59
N SER A 26 -9.15 1.21 -8.21
CA SER A 26 -9.57 0.10 -9.07
C SER A 26 -10.61 -0.76 -8.37
N TYR A 27 -11.69 -1.11 -9.08
CA TYR A 27 -12.70 -2.08 -8.65
C TYR A 27 -12.41 -3.43 -9.29
N GLU A 28 -12.29 -4.44 -8.47
CA GLU A 28 -11.89 -5.77 -8.89
C GLU A 28 -12.78 -6.85 -8.24
N LYS A 29 -12.76 -8.01 -8.84
CA LYS A 29 -13.36 -9.22 -8.28
C LYS A 29 -12.48 -10.43 -8.56
N LEU A 30 -12.40 -11.35 -7.62
CA LEU A 30 -11.54 -12.53 -7.77
C LEU A 30 -11.94 -13.42 -8.94
N SER A 31 -13.25 -13.58 -9.21
CA SER A 31 -13.75 -14.31 -10.39
C SER A 31 -13.38 -13.65 -11.72
N GLY A 32 -12.94 -12.42 -11.71
CA GLY A 32 -12.41 -11.72 -12.90
C GLY A 32 -11.04 -12.23 -13.35
N TYR A 33 -10.27 -12.86 -12.45
CA TYR A 33 -8.97 -13.44 -12.74
C TYR A 33 -9.09 -14.89 -13.18
N LYS A 34 -8.19 -15.36 -14.04
CA LYS A 34 -8.24 -16.67 -14.70
C LYS A 34 -8.34 -17.86 -13.73
N SER A 35 -7.74 -17.75 -12.54
CA SER A 35 -7.71 -18.81 -11.51
C SER A 35 -8.55 -18.47 -10.28
N GLY A 36 -9.41 -17.44 -10.33
CA GLY A 36 -10.09 -16.93 -9.14
C GLY A 36 -9.11 -16.30 -8.14
N SER A 37 -7.96 -15.85 -8.62
CA SER A 37 -6.90 -15.27 -7.79
C SER A 37 -6.06 -14.29 -8.58
N PHE A 38 -5.66 -13.20 -7.96
CA PHE A 38 -4.52 -12.44 -8.44
C PHE A 38 -3.24 -13.04 -7.89
N LEU A 39 -2.27 -13.23 -8.81
CA LEU A 39 -1.03 -13.95 -8.50
C LEU A 39 -0.07 -13.10 -7.68
N TRP A 40 0.92 -13.75 -7.09
CA TRP A 40 2.00 -13.11 -6.36
C TRP A 40 2.70 -12.04 -7.21
N HIS A 41 2.68 -10.81 -6.70
CA HIS A 41 3.37 -9.67 -7.28
C HIS A 41 3.73 -8.65 -6.21
N TRP A 42 4.54 -7.68 -6.59
CA TRP A 42 4.87 -6.53 -5.76
C TRP A 42 4.99 -5.27 -6.61
N HIS A 43 4.80 -4.13 -6.00
CA HIS A 43 4.95 -2.82 -6.60
C HIS A 43 5.44 -1.77 -5.58
N PRO A 44 6.02 -0.62 -6.00
CA PRO A 44 6.58 0.39 -5.10
C PRO A 44 5.52 1.25 -4.40
N GLU A 45 4.27 1.08 -4.72
CA GLU A 45 3.16 1.78 -4.12
C GLU A 45 2.71 1.13 -2.80
N ILE A 46 2.04 1.92 -1.96
CA ILE A 46 1.18 1.44 -0.88
C ILE A 46 -0.16 1.08 -1.50
N GLU A 47 -0.76 -0.02 -1.06
CA GLU A 47 -2.10 -0.41 -1.48
C GLU A 47 -3.04 -0.52 -0.29
N ILE A 48 -4.21 0.11 -0.39
CA ILE A 48 -5.32 -0.05 0.55
C ILE A 48 -6.40 -0.85 -0.15
N THR A 49 -6.70 -2.04 0.32
CA THR A 49 -7.76 -2.91 -0.17
C THR A 49 -8.94 -2.88 0.79
N LEU A 50 -10.13 -2.48 0.33
CA LEU A 50 -11.39 -2.58 1.04
C LEU A 50 -12.24 -3.67 0.40
N VAL A 51 -12.64 -4.69 1.16
CA VAL A 51 -13.57 -5.72 0.69
C VAL A 51 -14.99 -5.16 0.69
N LEU A 52 -15.65 -5.19 -0.48
CA LEU A 52 -17.00 -4.66 -0.68
C LEU A 52 -18.09 -5.72 -0.47
N ASP A 53 -17.79 -6.97 -0.89
CA ASP A 53 -18.74 -8.08 -0.86
C ASP A 53 -17.98 -9.40 -0.90
N GLY A 54 -18.49 -10.43 -0.22
CA GLY A 54 -17.87 -11.75 -0.16
C GLY A 54 -16.65 -11.82 0.76
N GLN A 55 -15.65 -12.57 0.34
CA GLN A 55 -14.44 -12.79 1.15
C GLN A 55 -13.18 -12.98 0.29
N ILE A 56 -12.02 -12.65 0.86
CA ILE A 56 -10.71 -12.77 0.21
C ILE A 56 -9.72 -13.39 1.18
N LEU A 57 -9.05 -14.47 0.77
CA LEU A 57 -7.84 -14.92 1.43
C LEU A 57 -6.66 -14.10 0.91
N TYR A 58 -6.30 -13.04 1.63
CA TYR A 58 -5.23 -12.14 1.23
C TYR A 58 -3.91 -12.54 1.89
N LYS A 59 -2.85 -12.64 1.11
CA LYS A 59 -1.51 -12.99 1.60
C LYS A 59 -0.54 -11.85 1.33
N VAL A 60 0.24 -11.49 2.34
CA VAL A 60 1.32 -10.51 2.24
C VAL A 60 2.57 -11.12 2.86
N ASN A 61 3.60 -11.34 2.05
CA ASN A 61 4.78 -12.09 2.45
C ASN A 61 4.40 -13.45 3.08
N GLN A 62 4.68 -13.65 4.37
CA GLN A 62 4.35 -14.86 5.12
C GLN A 62 3.05 -14.74 5.92
N CYS A 63 2.41 -13.57 5.93
CA CYS A 63 1.18 -13.32 6.66
C CYS A 63 -0.04 -13.67 5.81
N THR A 64 -1.08 -14.19 6.45
CA THR A 64 -2.36 -14.54 5.82
C THR A 64 -3.49 -13.84 6.55
N TYR A 65 -4.39 -13.20 5.78
CA TYR A 65 -5.54 -12.46 6.27
C TYR A 65 -6.81 -13.02 5.64
N HIS A 66 -7.78 -13.42 6.47
CA HIS A 66 -9.12 -13.81 6.05
C HIS A 66 -10.01 -12.58 6.11
N MET A 67 -10.19 -11.93 4.97
CA MET A 67 -10.92 -10.68 4.87
C MET A 67 -12.36 -10.91 4.42
N THR A 68 -13.28 -10.25 5.08
CA THR A 68 -14.71 -10.23 4.76
C THR A 68 -15.18 -8.83 4.40
N ALA A 69 -16.43 -8.71 3.93
CA ALA A 69 -16.99 -7.40 3.56
C ALA A 69 -16.87 -6.38 4.71
N GLY A 70 -16.31 -5.22 4.39
CA GLY A 70 -16.01 -4.13 5.33
C GLY A 70 -14.57 -4.12 5.84
N ASP A 71 -13.85 -5.23 5.77
CA ASP A 71 -12.46 -5.30 6.21
C ASP A 71 -11.53 -4.53 5.25
N ILE A 72 -10.49 -3.94 5.83
CA ILE A 72 -9.49 -3.16 5.12
C ILE A 72 -8.10 -3.73 5.39
N LEU A 73 -7.28 -3.82 4.35
CA LEU A 73 -5.86 -4.13 4.45
C LEU A 73 -5.04 -3.01 3.82
N LEU A 74 -4.13 -2.43 4.59
CA LEU A 74 -3.12 -1.50 4.07
C LEU A 74 -1.81 -2.26 3.92
N GLY A 75 -1.46 -2.62 2.68
CA GLY A 75 -0.19 -3.24 2.31
C GLY A 75 0.92 -2.19 2.19
N ASN A 76 2.07 -2.47 2.79
CA ASN A 76 3.24 -1.59 2.68
C ASN A 76 3.83 -1.62 1.26
N ALA A 77 4.60 -0.61 0.92
CA ALA A 77 5.31 -0.55 -0.36
C ALA A 77 6.32 -1.71 -0.50
N ASN A 78 6.49 -2.21 -1.72
CA ASN A 78 7.45 -3.27 -2.06
C ASN A 78 7.21 -4.61 -1.34
N VAL A 79 6.02 -4.88 -0.83
CA VAL A 79 5.68 -6.18 -0.25
C VAL A 79 5.11 -7.13 -1.30
N LEU A 80 5.51 -8.39 -1.23
CA LEU A 80 4.98 -9.44 -2.10
C LEU A 80 3.59 -9.83 -1.60
N HIS A 81 2.58 -9.79 -2.46
CA HIS A 81 1.20 -10.08 -2.08
C HIS A 81 0.42 -10.82 -3.16
N ALA A 82 -0.65 -11.49 -2.73
CA ALA A 82 -1.59 -12.22 -3.59
C ALA A 82 -2.96 -12.36 -2.91
N GLY A 83 -4.02 -12.52 -3.69
CA GLY A 83 -5.36 -12.75 -3.18
C GLY A 83 -6.04 -13.93 -3.85
N PHE A 84 -6.77 -14.71 -3.07
CA PHE A 84 -7.38 -15.97 -3.49
C PHE A 84 -8.84 -16.02 -3.07
N MET A 85 -9.67 -16.71 -3.87
CA MET A 85 -10.97 -17.16 -3.40
C MET A 85 -10.78 -18.18 -2.28
N GLU A 86 -11.60 -18.05 -1.25
CA GLU A 86 -11.71 -19.02 -0.18
C GLU A 86 -13.04 -19.78 -0.32
N ASP A 87 -13.02 -21.11 -0.23
CA ASP A 87 -14.19 -21.97 -0.35
C ASP A 87 -15.05 -21.71 -1.60
N MET A 88 -14.42 -21.38 -2.72
CA MET A 88 -15.09 -21.03 -3.98
C MET A 88 -16.03 -19.80 -3.89
N LYS A 89 -15.92 -19.02 -2.84
CA LYS A 89 -16.68 -17.77 -2.67
C LYS A 89 -15.93 -16.62 -3.31
N ASP A 90 -16.64 -15.86 -4.12
CA ASP A 90 -16.08 -14.67 -4.79
C ASP A 90 -15.90 -13.52 -3.80
N GLY A 91 -14.87 -12.73 -4.00
CA GLY A 91 -14.62 -11.49 -3.29
C GLY A 91 -14.61 -10.30 -4.25
N LYS A 92 -15.42 -9.28 -3.95
CA LYS A 92 -15.38 -7.99 -4.63
C LYS A 92 -14.67 -6.99 -3.72
N TYR A 93 -13.76 -6.24 -4.29
CA TYR A 93 -12.98 -5.27 -3.55
C TYR A 93 -12.67 -4.02 -4.37
N VAL A 94 -12.31 -2.97 -3.69
CA VAL A 94 -11.71 -1.78 -4.28
C VAL A 94 -10.32 -1.60 -3.71
N SER A 95 -9.35 -1.31 -4.58
CA SER A 95 -7.99 -0.97 -4.17
C SER A 95 -7.70 0.50 -4.46
N ILE A 96 -7.00 1.15 -3.53
CA ILE A 96 -6.40 2.47 -3.66
C ILE A 96 -4.90 2.26 -3.63
N THR A 97 -4.26 2.34 -4.80
CA THR A 97 -2.83 2.10 -4.96
C THR A 97 -2.14 3.43 -5.25
N PHE A 98 -1.16 3.84 -4.43
CA PHE A 98 -0.54 5.16 -4.55
C PHE A 98 0.94 5.18 -4.13
N LEU A 99 1.74 6.02 -4.80
CA LEU A 99 3.11 6.27 -4.36
C LEU A 99 3.14 7.09 -3.06
N PRO A 100 3.95 6.69 -2.06
CA PRO A 100 4.04 7.39 -0.77
C PRO A 100 4.37 8.88 -0.88
N LYS A 101 4.96 9.32 -2.00
CA LYS A 101 5.27 10.74 -2.25
C LYS A 101 4.05 11.66 -2.20
N ILE A 102 2.84 11.15 -2.45
CA ILE A 102 1.59 11.94 -2.32
C ILE A 102 1.41 12.44 -0.89
N ILE A 103 1.77 11.64 0.12
CA ILE A 103 1.62 12.01 1.53
C ILE A 103 2.61 13.08 1.94
N TYR A 104 3.88 12.96 1.51
CA TYR A 104 4.97 13.79 2.03
C TYR A 104 5.44 14.89 1.09
N GLY A 105 5.03 14.88 -0.19
CA GLY A 105 5.40 15.89 -1.18
C GLY A 105 6.88 15.82 -1.56
N SER A 106 7.71 16.71 -1.01
CA SER A 106 9.12 16.79 -1.36
C SER A 106 9.99 15.78 -0.63
N TYR A 107 11.10 15.37 -1.26
CA TYR A 107 12.01 14.34 -0.75
C TYR A 107 12.65 14.71 0.59
N GLY A 108 12.98 15.99 0.82
CA GLY A 108 13.57 16.49 2.06
C GLY A 108 12.57 16.82 3.18
N SER A 109 11.27 16.52 2.99
CA SER A 109 10.24 16.97 3.93
C SER A 109 10.32 16.27 5.29
N ILE A 110 9.89 16.98 6.34
CA ILE A 110 9.75 16.42 7.68
C ILE A 110 8.70 15.31 7.73
N LEU A 111 7.66 15.40 6.87
CA LEU A 111 6.61 14.40 6.78
C LEU A 111 7.17 13.05 6.33
N ARG A 112 8.04 13.05 5.30
CA ARG A 112 8.73 11.86 4.86
C ARG A 112 9.55 11.24 5.98
N ARG A 113 10.53 11.99 6.50
CA ARG A 113 11.52 11.49 7.46
C ARG A 113 10.92 11.01 8.76
N LYS A 114 9.93 11.73 9.30
CA LYS A 114 9.37 11.46 10.63
C LYS A 114 8.19 10.50 10.62
N TYR A 115 7.36 10.55 9.58
CA TYR A 115 6.06 9.88 9.61
C TYR A 115 5.85 8.82 8.53
N VAL A 116 6.57 8.88 7.40
CA VAL A 116 6.37 7.94 6.30
C VAL A 116 7.49 6.90 6.21
N GLU A 117 8.74 7.32 6.17
CA GLU A 117 9.89 6.41 6.09
C GLU A 117 9.96 5.35 7.21
N PRO A 118 9.67 5.68 8.48
CA PRO A 118 9.70 4.66 9.53
C PRO A 118 8.71 3.51 9.30
N PHE A 119 7.56 3.78 8.67
CA PHE A 119 6.61 2.76 8.26
C PHE A 119 7.10 1.98 7.04
N LEU A 120 7.51 2.68 5.98
CA LEU A 120 7.96 2.05 4.73
C LEU A 120 9.12 1.06 4.93
N HIS A 121 10.02 1.38 5.85
CA HIS A 121 11.19 0.56 6.17
C HIS A 121 10.99 -0.39 7.35
N ASN A 122 9.75 -0.57 7.79
CA ASN A 122 9.44 -1.56 8.82
C ASN A 122 9.09 -2.91 8.19
N PHE A 123 10.09 -3.71 7.90
CA PHE A 123 9.92 -5.04 7.31
C PHE A 123 9.16 -6.04 8.20
N SER A 124 9.03 -5.73 9.50
CA SER A 124 8.23 -6.53 10.43
C SER A 124 6.74 -6.19 10.36
N LEU A 125 6.38 -5.13 9.64
CA LEU A 125 5.01 -4.70 9.43
C LEU A 125 4.70 -4.62 7.91
N PRO A 126 4.54 -5.77 7.25
CA PRO A 126 4.28 -5.80 5.82
C PRO A 126 2.88 -5.29 5.45
N ALA A 127 1.94 -5.36 6.38
CA ALA A 127 0.58 -4.84 6.21
C ALA A 127 -0.07 -4.50 7.56
N VAL A 128 -1.09 -3.65 7.51
CA VAL A 128 -1.98 -3.32 8.63
C VAL A 128 -3.36 -3.83 8.28
N TYR A 129 -3.86 -4.79 9.04
CA TYR A 129 -5.22 -5.31 8.89
C TYR A 129 -6.16 -4.60 9.85
N ILE A 130 -7.28 -4.13 9.32
CA ILE A 130 -8.24 -3.27 10.03
C ILE A 130 -9.62 -3.87 9.82
N ASP A 131 -10.16 -4.48 10.87
CA ASP A 131 -11.50 -5.06 10.90
C ASP A 131 -12.42 -4.34 11.89
N HIS A 132 -13.67 -4.76 11.95
CA HIS A 132 -14.69 -4.17 12.83
C HIS A 132 -14.41 -4.31 14.34
N SER A 133 -13.44 -5.12 14.77
CA SER A 133 -13.07 -5.25 16.18
C SER A 133 -12.25 -4.06 16.68
N GLN A 134 -11.69 -3.30 15.77
CA GLN A 134 -10.80 -2.19 16.09
C GLN A 134 -11.58 -0.88 16.27
N PRO A 135 -11.35 -0.14 17.37
CA PRO A 135 -12.12 1.09 17.67
C PRO A 135 -12.00 2.19 16.62
N TRP A 136 -10.96 2.14 15.78
CA TRP A 136 -10.68 3.14 14.75
C TRP A 136 -11.07 2.69 13.33
N HIS A 137 -11.67 1.48 13.20
CA HIS A 137 -12.10 0.95 11.90
C HIS A 137 -13.08 1.89 11.18
N GLU A 138 -14.09 2.40 11.90
CA GLU A 138 -15.13 3.23 11.29
C GLU A 138 -14.55 4.52 10.69
N ILE A 139 -13.79 5.27 11.48
CA ILE A 139 -13.16 6.52 10.98
C ILE A 139 -12.17 6.27 9.85
N PHE A 140 -11.42 5.15 9.89
CA PHE A 140 -10.52 4.78 8.82
C PHE A 140 -11.28 4.41 7.54
N SER A 141 -12.36 3.65 7.67
CA SER A 141 -13.25 3.28 6.57
C SER A 141 -13.92 4.50 5.93
N GLU A 142 -14.30 5.51 6.73
CA GLU A 142 -14.82 6.79 6.21
C GLU A 142 -13.79 7.48 5.32
N TYR A 143 -12.51 7.60 5.74
CA TYR A 143 -11.47 8.18 4.90
C TYR A 143 -11.24 7.39 3.62
N VAL A 144 -11.23 6.04 3.68
CA VAL A 144 -11.10 5.20 2.49
C VAL A 144 -12.25 5.47 1.50
N ARG A 145 -13.49 5.50 1.98
CA ARG A 145 -14.67 5.77 1.15
C ARG A 145 -14.70 7.19 0.60
N GLU A 146 -14.25 8.17 1.38
CA GLU A 146 -14.09 9.56 0.92
C GLU A 146 -13.13 9.66 -0.26
N ILE A 147 -11.95 9.02 -0.16
CA ILE A 147 -10.97 8.99 -1.25
C ILE A 147 -11.56 8.34 -2.52
N ILE A 148 -12.29 7.23 -2.37
CA ILE A 148 -12.94 6.54 -3.49
C ILE A 148 -13.95 7.47 -4.16
N THR A 149 -14.82 8.11 -3.39
CA THR A 149 -15.85 9.04 -3.91
C THR A 149 -15.22 10.23 -4.63
N LEU A 150 -14.21 10.87 -4.02
CA LEU A 150 -13.47 11.98 -4.63
C LEU A 150 -12.84 11.57 -5.97
N TYR A 151 -12.23 10.38 -6.01
CA TYR A 151 -11.59 9.86 -7.23
C TYR A 151 -12.61 9.53 -8.33
N GLU A 152 -13.81 9.08 -7.99
CA GLU A 152 -14.86 8.77 -8.96
C GLU A 152 -15.50 10.06 -9.51
N GLU A 153 -15.80 11.00 -8.64
CA GLU A 153 -16.47 12.24 -9.02
C GLU A 153 -15.56 13.20 -9.80
N LYS A 154 -14.26 13.22 -9.50
CA LYS A 154 -13.25 14.09 -10.14
C LYS A 154 -13.67 15.54 -10.28
N LYS A 155 -14.33 16.07 -9.24
CA LYS A 155 -14.69 17.49 -9.18
C LYS A 155 -13.43 18.35 -9.10
N GLU A 156 -13.60 19.66 -9.31
CA GLU A 156 -12.52 20.61 -9.11
C GLU A 156 -11.87 20.43 -7.74
N PHE A 157 -10.53 20.42 -7.68
CA PHE A 157 -9.68 20.19 -6.48
C PHE A 157 -9.65 18.77 -5.93
N TYR A 158 -10.19 17.76 -6.63
CA TYR A 158 -10.25 16.39 -6.11
C TYR A 158 -8.87 15.81 -5.75
N GLU A 159 -7.80 16.16 -6.47
CA GLU A 159 -6.43 15.72 -6.15
C GLU A 159 -5.93 16.32 -4.82
N LEU A 160 -6.31 17.59 -4.55
CA LEU A 160 -5.97 18.26 -3.30
C LEU A 160 -6.72 17.65 -2.13
N ASP A 161 -8.03 17.40 -2.31
CA ASP A 161 -8.89 16.79 -1.30
C ASP A 161 -8.44 15.35 -0.99
N ILE A 162 -8.15 14.54 -2.01
CA ILE A 162 -7.59 13.19 -1.83
C ILE A 162 -6.28 13.25 -1.04
N THR A 163 -5.38 14.17 -1.40
CA THR A 163 -4.09 14.32 -0.70
C THR A 163 -4.30 14.65 0.78
N GLY A 164 -5.20 15.58 1.09
CA GLY A 164 -5.55 15.95 2.46
C GLY A 164 -6.18 14.78 3.25
N THR A 165 -7.07 14.02 2.61
CA THR A 165 -7.72 12.85 3.22
C THR A 165 -6.73 11.70 3.43
N LEU A 166 -5.80 11.45 2.48
CA LEU A 166 -4.70 10.50 2.67
C LEU A 166 -3.82 10.86 3.87
N GLN A 167 -3.54 12.14 4.10
CA GLN A 167 -2.76 12.57 5.27
C GLN A 167 -3.51 12.36 6.58
N LYS A 168 -4.83 12.58 6.61
CA LYS A 168 -5.70 12.27 7.78
C LYS A 168 -5.73 10.76 8.05
N LEU A 169 -5.93 9.96 7.02
CA LEU A 169 -5.91 8.49 7.06
C LEU A 169 -4.56 7.98 7.58
N TRP A 170 -3.46 8.49 7.04
CA TRP A 170 -2.11 8.14 7.46
C TRP A 170 -1.87 8.44 8.93
N ARG A 171 -2.29 9.62 9.39
CA ARG A 171 -2.23 9.99 10.80
C ARG A 171 -3.06 9.06 11.68
N CYS A 172 -4.30 8.75 11.26
CA CYS A 172 -5.17 7.82 11.97
C CYS A 172 -4.50 6.47 12.15
N MET A 173 -3.93 5.90 11.09
CA MET A 173 -3.16 4.66 11.16
C MET A 173 -2.01 4.76 12.18
N LEU A 174 -1.13 5.76 12.04
CA LEU A 174 0.03 5.89 12.93
C LEU A 174 -0.34 6.04 14.41
N GLN A 175 -1.47 6.67 14.73
CA GLN A 175 -1.95 6.83 16.11
C GLN A 175 -2.44 5.53 16.74
N ASN A 176 -2.83 4.56 15.91
CA ASN A 176 -3.43 3.29 16.35
C ASN A 176 -2.48 2.09 16.16
N LEU A 177 -1.32 2.29 15.55
CA LEU A 177 -0.29 1.26 15.55
C LEU A 177 0.30 1.07 16.95
N PRO A 178 0.62 -0.16 17.37
CA PRO A 178 1.26 -0.41 18.66
C PRO A 178 2.57 0.39 18.80
N GLU A 179 2.76 1.08 19.94
CA GLU A 179 3.98 1.83 20.22
C GLU A 179 5.25 0.98 20.14
N ASN A 180 5.13 -0.31 20.45
CA ASN A 180 6.20 -1.30 20.40
C ASN A 180 6.09 -2.19 19.16
N LEU A 181 5.98 -1.61 17.97
CA LEU A 181 6.24 -2.38 16.77
C LEU A 181 7.64 -3.01 16.90
N PRO A 182 7.79 -4.33 16.73
CA PRO A 182 9.09 -4.98 16.91
C PRO A 182 10.07 -4.46 15.86
N TYR A 183 10.79 -3.40 16.22
CA TYR A 183 12.00 -3.03 15.53
C TYR A 183 13.04 -4.08 15.91
N THR A 184 13.16 -5.12 15.11
CA THR A 184 14.27 -6.06 15.28
C THR A 184 15.58 -5.31 15.06
N GLU A 185 16.65 -5.65 15.80
CA GLU A 185 17.99 -5.09 15.55
C GLU A 185 18.42 -5.28 14.09
N HIS A 186 17.94 -6.35 13.47
CA HIS A 186 18.12 -6.65 12.05
C HIS A 186 17.50 -5.57 11.15
N SER A 187 16.28 -5.12 11.44
CA SER A 187 15.62 -4.05 10.68
C SER A 187 16.32 -2.70 10.84
N LYS A 188 16.96 -2.47 11.99
CA LYS A 188 17.75 -1.25 12.23
C LYS A 188 19.05 -1.27 11.41
N LEU A 189 19.71 -2.42 11.31
CA LEU A 189 20.93 -2.60 10.52
C LEU A 189 20.64 -2.49 9.01
N GLU A 190 19.58 -3.14 8.53
CA GLU A 190 19.15 -3.05 7.13
C GLU A 190 18.71 -1.63 6.75
N ARG A 191 18.00 -0.93 7.63
CA ARG A 191 17.64 0.47 7.43
C ARG A 191 18.86 1.37 7.31
N ASN A 192 19.87 1.18 8.15
CA ASN A 192 21.11 1.97 8.07
C ASN A 192 21.86 1.68 6.75
N ARG A 193 21.96 0.42 6.36
CA ARG A 193 22.53 0.03 5.07
C ARG A 193 21.75 0.60 3.89
N MET A 194 20.43 0.53 3.92
CA MET A 194 19.59 1.08 2.86
C MET A 194 19.73 2.61 2.78
N ARG A 195 19.80 3.29 3.93
CA ARG A 195 20.05 4.74 3.97
C ARG A 195 21.41 5.08 3.36
N GLU A 196 22.46 4.38 3.72
CA GLU A 196 23.81 4.57 3.15
C GLU A 196 23.81 4.34 1.64
N ILE A 197 23.11 3.32 1.15
CA ILE A 197 22.95 3.05 -0.28
C ILE A 197 22.20 4.20 -0.97
N MET A 198 21.08 4.65 -0.39
CA MET A 198 20.29 5.73 -0.97
C MET A 198 21.04 7.06 -0.96
N ASP A 199 21.71 7.40 0.15
CA ASP A 199 22.56 8.59 0.24
C ASP A 199 23.71 8.54 -0.79
N TYR A 200 24.32 7.37 -0.98
CA TYR A 200 25.34 7.18 -2.00
C TYR A 200 24.78 7.37 -3.42
N LEU A 201 23.61 6.78 -3.70
CA LEU A 201 22.94 6.92 -5.00
C LEU A 201 22.53 8.38 -5.27
N GLU A 202 21.99 9.08 -4.29
CA GLU A 202 21.62 10.49 -4.41
C GLU A 202 22.83 11.40 -4.74
N HIS A 203 23.98 11.12 -4.14
CA HIS A 203 25.18 11.92 -4.39
C HIS A 203 25.94 11.52 -5.68
N ASN A 204 25.67 10.33 -6.22
CA ASN A 204 26.42 9.76 -7.34
C ASN A 204 25.57 9.39 -8.56
N TYR A 205 24.25 9.66 -8.59
CA TYR A 205 23.38 9.25 -9.70
C TYR A 205 23.80 9.80 -11.07
N MET A 206 24.52 10.93 -11.10
CA MET A 206 25.09 11.53 -12.31
C MET A 206 26.40 10.84 -12.76
N ASN A 207 27.00 10.00 -11.94
CA ASN A 207 28.25 9.33 -12.19
C ASN A 207 28.01 7.87 -12.54
N LYS A 208 28.94 7.26 -13.31
CA LYS A 208 28.89 5.82 -13.58
C LYS A 208 29.15 5.04 -12.28
N ILE A 209 28.10 4.43 -11.72
CA ILE A 209 28.20 3.61 -10.51
C ILE A 209 28.78 2.25 -10.88
N GLN A 210 29.91 1.87 -10.28
CA GLN A 210 30.51 0.54 -10.41
C GLN A 210 30.36 -0.19 -9.07
N MET A 211 29.72 -1.35 -9.08
CA MET A 211 29.78 -2.27 -7.95
C MET A 211 31.11 -3.00 -7.97
N LYS A 212 31.85 -2.93 -6.87
CA LYS A 212 33.07 -3.72 -6.65
C LYS A 212 32.72 -5.06 -6.02
#